data_5ba632e2d0d25fbe912ca2c907b1b17b
#
_entry.id   5ba632e2d0d25fbe912ca2c907b1b17b
#
_cell.length_a   1.000
_cell.length_b   1.000
_cell.length_c   1.000
_cell.angle_alpha   90.00
_cell.angle_beta   90.00
_cell.angle_gamma   90.00
#
_symmetry.space_group_name_H-M   'P 1'
#
loop_
_entity.id
_entity.type
_entity.pdbx_description
1 polymer ?
#
loop_
_entity_poly.entity_id
_entity_poly.type
_entity_poly.pdbx_seq_one_letter_code
_entity_poly.pdbx_strand_id
1 'polypeptide(L)'
;MYKRQVSIEVSEAISRMLGSKNIPHEVLNAKHHEREAEIIASAGEYGSVTIATNMAGRGTDIKPVAESIKSGGLFVIGTGRHDSRRIDNQLRGRSGRQGDPGGSQFYLSLEDDLLRIFGGERISRLMERMNIEEDEPIEHVFITKAISNAQKKVEGYHFDMRKHVLEYDDVMEKQRSIIYQRRREILGDDVRNLLLEMSEDVVDQLMDQYCQEKYTDQWDLQGFNRAFEAVFSELPEAQWELEGLKPEEHHEQFYQWVKKLYQDKVDYFQRVADLNFVPEGGNSEERKEILDRMLMDLERQVLLKVNDNLWKDHLLSMDHLREGIGLVGYAQKKPLDEYRKQAFALFSDLMDRISNEAVSTFYKLTLANPVAEPIRPVQAEQQMEFIHGEVPETEKKPRKAQPVRSQPTAGRNDP
;
A
#
# COMPACT_ATOMS: atom_id res chain seq x y z
N MET A 1 12.69 -9.48 -8.15
CA MET A 1 13.48 -8.85 -9.22
C MET A 1 14.58 -9.73 -9.78
N TYR A 2 15.33 -10.49 -8.97
CA TYR A 2 16.42 -11.39 -9.40
C TYR A 2 15.97 -12.55 -10.31
N LYS A 3 14.80 -13.14 -10.09
CA LYS A 3 14.31 -14.28 -10.90
C LYS A 3 13.94 -13.92 -12.36
N ARG A 4 13.63 -12.66 -12.65
CA ARG A 4 13.34 -12.20 -14.03
C ARG A 4 14.63 -12.10 -14.88
N GLN A 5 15.73 -11.72 -14.27
CA GLN A 5 17.01 -11.65 -14.98
C GLN A 5 17.55 -13.02 -15.31
N VAL A 6 17.52 -13.95 -14.36
CA VAL A 6 17.98 -15.34 -14.55
C VAL A 6 17.21 -16.03 -15.68
N SER A 7 15.90 -15.86 -15.78
CA SER A 7 15.11 -16.47 -16.84
C SER A 7 15.37 -15.91 -18.24
N ILE A 8 15.69 -14.61 -18.34
CA ILE A 8 16.08 -13.98 -19.60
C ILE A 8 17.49 -14.43 -20.01
N GLU A 9 18.44 -14.44 -19.09
CA GLU A 9 19.81 -14.92 -19.32
C GLU A 9 19.84 -16.38 -19.78
N VAL A 10 19.06 -17.24 -19.16
CA VAL A 10 18.92 -18.64 -19.56
C VAL A 10 18.32 -18.74 -20.97
N SER A 11 17.31 -17.96 -21.30
CA SER A 11 16.72 -17.96 -22.65
C SER A 11 17.73 -17.53 -23.71
N GLU A 12 18.55 -16.52 -23.41
CA GLU A 12 19.63 -16.06 -24.30
C GLU A 12 20.78 -17.06 -24.41
N ALA A 13 21.10 -17.77 -23.32
CA ALA A 13 22.10 -18.85 -23.35
C ALA A 13 21.63 -20.02 -24.23
N ILE A 14 20.40 -20.47 -24.08
CA ILE A 14 19.81 -21.53 -24.91
C ILE A 14 19.76 -21.09 -26.37
N SER A 15 19.38 -19.83 -26.66
CA SER A 15 19.37 -19.28 -28.00
C SER A 15 20.77 -19.33 -28.65
N ARG A 16 21.81 -18.91 -27.92
CA ARG A 16 23.21 -19.02 -28.41
C ARG A 16 23.60 -20.46 -28.70
N MET A 17 23.21 -21.40 -27.83
CA MET A 17 23.50 -22.83 -28.03
C MET A 17 22.78 -23.41 -29.26
N LEU A 18 21.52 -23.06 -29.49
CA LEU A 18 20.78 -23.50 -30.68
C LEU A 18 21.36 -22.85 -31.94
N GLY A 19 21.74 -21.57 -31.88
CA GLY A 19 22.41 -20.87 -32.97
C GLY A 19 23.75 -21.53 -33.35
N SER A 20 24.56 -21.97 -32.36
CA SER A 20 25.80 -22.69 -32.62
C SER A 20 25.60 -24.05 -33.28
N LYS A 21 24.41 -24.65 -33.13
CA LYS A 21 24.02 -25.91 -33.76
C LYS A 21 23.22 -25.72 -35.07
N ASN A 22 23.09 -24.44 -35.56
CA ASN A 22 22.33 -24.09 -36.72
C ASN A 22 20.85 -24.51 -36.67
N ILE A 23 20.23 -24.52 -35.49
CA ILE A 23 18.82 -24.81 -35.30
C ILE A 23 18.05 -23.47 -35.39
N PRO A 24 17.18 -23.28 -36.39
CA PRO A 24 16.33 -22.08 -36.50
C PRO A 24 15.40 -22.00 -35.27
N HIS A 25 15.35 -20.85 -34.63
CA HIS A 25 14.49 -20.64 -33.44
C HIS A 25 14.13 -19.17 -33.29
N GLU A 26 13.03 -18.90 -32.63
CA GLU A 26 12.60 -17.59 -32.21
C GLU A 26 12.64 -17.45 -30.68
N VAL A 27 12.93 -16.22 -30.19
CA VAL A 27 13.05 -15.93 -28.76
C VAL A 27 11.96 -14.97 -28.35
N LEU A 28 11.11 -15.39 -27.41
CA LEU A 28 10.03 -14.62 -26.84
C LEU A 28 10.34 -14.32 -25.37
N ASN A 29 10.84 -13.12 -25.10
CA ASN A 29 11.13 -12.63 -23.76
C ASN A 29 10.66 -11.18 -23.62
N ALA A 30 10.80 -10.60 -22.43
CA ALA A 30 10.34 -9.23 -22.16
C ALA A 30 11.03 -8.14 -23.01
N LYS A 31 12.13 -8.46 -23.70
CA LYS A 31 12.83 -7.53 -24.62
C LYS A 31 12.16 -7.44 -26.01
N HIS A 32 11.35 -8.44 -26.39
CA HIS A 32 10.74 -8.58 -27.72
C HIS A 32 9.22 -8.52 -27.68
N HIS A 33 8.67 -7.67 -26.83
CA HIS A 33 7.21 -7.58 -26.60
C HIS A 33 6.42 -7.14 -27.82
N GLU A 34 7.01 -6.31 -28.68
CA GLU A 34 6.34 -5.79 -29.88
C GLU A 34 6.06 -6.87 -30.95
N ARG A 35 6.86 -7.96 -30.95
CA ARG A 35 6.72 -9.07 -31.89
C ARG A 35 6.05 -10.30 -31.30
N GLU A 36 5.53 -10.22 -30.09
CA GLU A 36 4.96 -11.35 -29.38
C GLU A 36 3.87 -12.08 -30.18
N ALA A 37 2.96 -11.33 -30.79
CA ALA A 37 1.85 -11.91 -31.55
C ALA A 37 2.32 -12.67 -32.79
N GLU A 38 3.34 -12.17 -33.50
CA GLU A 38 3.94 -12.81 -34.70
C GLU A 38 4.64 -14.11 -34.29
N ILE A 39 5.47 -14.07 -33.24
CA ILE A 39 6.22 -15.23 -32.75
C ILE A 39 5.28 -16.33 -32.27
N ILE A 40 4.17 -15.97 -31.60
CA ILE A 40 3.19 -16.96 -31.14
C ILE A 40 2.42 -17.55 -32.32
N ALA A 41 2.11 -16.77 -33.34
CA ALA A 41 1.44 -17.28 -34.53
C ALA A 41 2.30 -18.34 -35.26
N SER A 42 3.62 -18.11 -35.37
CA SER A 42 4.56 -19.05 -35.97
C SER A 42 4.93 -20.25 -35.11
N ALA A 43 4.73 -20.15 -33.76
CA ALA A 43 5.09 -21.22 -32.85
C ALA A 43 4.31 -22.54 -33.04
N GLY A 44 3.17 -22.51 -33.73
CA GLY A 44 2.35 -23.67 -34.11
C GLY A 44 2.76 -24.35 -35.41
N GLU A 45 3.70 -23.80 -36.15
CA GLU A 45 4.14 -24.32 -37.44
C GLU A 45 5.01 -25.57 -37.30
N TYR A 46 5.03 -26.40 -38.35
CA TYR A 46 5.83 -27.61 -38.37
C TYR A 46 7.33 -27.31 -38.33
N GLY A 47 8.04 -27.94 -37.40
CA GLY A 47 9.49 -27.72 -37.22
C GLY A 47 9.87 -26.42 -36.55
N SER A 48 8.91 -25.58 -36.16
CA SER A 48 9.17 -24.32 -35.44
C SER A 48 9.70 -24.58 -34.04
N VAL A 49 10.71 -23.82 -33.61
CA VAL A 49 11.27 -23.84 -32.24
C VAL A 49 11.15 -22.44 -31.63
N THR A 50 10.47 -22.35 -30.52
CA THR A 50 10.28 -21.07 -29.80
C THR A 50 10.82 -21.19 -28.39
N ILE A 51 11.73 -20.31 -28.01
CA ILE A 51 12.22 -20.16 -26.64
C ILE A 51 11.40 -19.07 -25.94
N ALA A 52 10.71 -19.42 -24.87
CA ALA A 52 9.85 -18.47 -24.18
C ALA A 52 10.14 -18.42 -22.68
N THR A 53 10.05 -17.23 -22.09
CA THR A 53 10.03 -17.06 -20.63
C THR A 53 8.62 -17.32 -20.10
N ASN A 54 8.50 -17.64 -18.80
CA ASN A 54 7.24 -18.05 -18.17
C ASN A 54 6.05 -17.11 -18.37
N MET A 55 6.31 -15.81 -18.56
CA MET A 55 5.27 -14.78 -18.66
C MET A 55 4.95 -14.41 -20.12
N ALA A 56 5.79 -14.81 -21.04
CA ALA A 56 5.61 -14.54 -22.46
C ALA A 56 4.46 -15.40 -23.02
N GLY A 57 3.65 -14.81 -23.89
CA GLY A 57 2.51 -15.49 -24.51
C GLY A 57 1.34 -15.80 -23.55
N ARG A 58 1.24 -15.14 -22.39
CA ARG A 58 0.11 -15.35 -21.49
C ARG A 58 -1.17 -14.75 -22.08
N GLY A 59 -2.23 -15.55 -22.13
CA GLY A 59 -3.52 -15.13 -22.72
C GLY A 59 -3.67 -15.41 -24.21
N THR A 60 -2.59 -15.79 -24.89
CA THR A 60 -2.61 -16.15 -26.31
C THR A 60 -2.59 -17.67 -26.50
N ASP A 61 -3.30 -18.14 -27.51
CA ASP A 61 -3.38 -19.56 -27.86
C ASP A 61 -2.44 -19.89 -29.02
N ILE A 62 -1.63 -20.93 -28.84
CA ILE A 62 -0.77 -21.45 -29.89
C ILE A 62 -1.58 -22.51 -30.64
N LYS A 63 -1.87 -22.25 -31.93
CA LYS A 63 -2.65 -23.17 -32.78
C LYS A 63 -1.71 -23.96 -33.68
N PRO A 64 -1.55 -25.29 -33.41
CA PRO A 64 -0.73 -26.12 -34.28
C PRO A 64 -1.39 -26.29 -35.65
N VAL A 65 -0.58 -26.23 -36.72
CA VAL A 65 -1.03 -26.51 -38.08
C VAL A 65 -1.26 -28.03 -38.29
N ALA A 66 -2.01 -28.40 -39.30
CA ALA A 66 -2.40 -29.76 -39.57
C ALA A 66 -1.19 -30.73 -39.68
N GLU A 67 -0.05 -30.28 -40.17
CA GLU A 67 1.19 -31.06 -40.25
C GLU A 67 1.81 -31.28 -38.86
N SER A 68 1.80 -30.27 -38.02
CA SER A 68 2.23 -30.36 -36.63
C SER A 68 1.35 -31.36 -35.82
N ILE A 69 0.02 -31.30 -36.05
CA ILE A 69 -0.94 -32.20 -35.42
C ILE A 69 -0.65 -33.69 -35.82
N LYS A 70 -0.40 -33.95 -37.14
CA LYS A 70 -0.04 -35.28 -37.61
C LYS A 70 1.26 -35.82 -37.01
N SER A 71 2.18 -34.91 -36.66
CA SER A 71 3.49 -35.22 -36.08
C SER A 71 3.46 -35.34 -34.53
N GLY A 72 2.27 -35.25 -33.90
CA GLY A 72 2.10 -35.37 -32.45
C GLY A 72 1.77 -34.06 -31.73
N GLY A 73 1.57 -32.98 -32.48
CA GLY A 73 1.15 -31.66 -31.93
C GLY A 73 2.29 -30.87 -31.29
N LEU A 74 1.91 -29.89 -30.47
CA LEU A 74 2.86 -29.02 -29.78
C LEU A 74 3.57 -29.80 -28.65
N PHE A 75 4.90 -29.79 -28.67
CA PHE A 75 5.71 -30.36 -27.60
C PHE A 75 6.35 -29.29 -26.75
N VAL A 76 6.09 -29.28 -25.42
CA VAL A 76 6.58 -28.29 -24.47
C VAL A 76 7.75 -28.83 -23.68
N ILE A 77 8.89 -28.17 -23.76
CA ILE A 77 10.09 -28.52 -22.97
C ILE A 77 10.26 -27.49 -21.85
N GLY A 78 10.25 -27.95 -20.61
CA GLY A 78 10.60 -27.15 -19.43
C GLY A 78 12.06 -27.37 -19.05
N THR A 79 12.85 -26.32 -18.97
CA THR A 79 14.29 -26.39 -18.60
C THR A 79 14.53 -26.16 -17.11
N GLY A 80 13.48 -26.17 -16.30
CA GLY A 80 13.51 -26.02 -14.84
C GLY A 80 12.11 -26.08 -14.26
N ARG A 81 12.01 -26.32 -12.95
CA ARG A 81 10.74 -26.25 -12.21
C ARG A 81 10.58 -24.87 -11.57
N HIS A 82 9.34 -24.41 -11.52
CA HIS A 82 8.98 -23.22 -10.80
C HIS A 82 8.73 -23.53 -9.32
N ASP A 83 8.71 -22.48 -8.52
CA ASP A 83 8.38 -22.55 -7.10
C ASP A 83 6.94 -23.06 -6.85
N SER A 84 6.07 -22.96 -7.86
CA SER A 84 4.68 -23.39 -7.78
C SER A 84 4.31 -24.35 -8.89
N ARG A 85 3.71 -25.49 -8.51
CA ARG A 85 3.17 -26.49 -9.45
C ARG A 85 2.13 -25.90 -10.41
N ARG A 86 1.41 -24.88 -9.96
CA ARG A 86 0.43 -24.18 -10.81
C ARG A 86 1.09 -23.57 -12.05
N ILE A 87 2.26 -22.99 -11.90
CA ILE A 87 3.00 -22.37 -13.02
C ILE A 87 3.51 -23.46 -13.97
N ASP A 88 4.02 -24.58 -13.44
CA ASP A 88 4.41 -25.72 -14.26
C ASP A 88 3.22 -26.29 -15.04
N ASN A 89 2.05 -26.39 -14.41
CA ASN A 89 0.83 -26.85 -15.07
C ASN A 89 0.33 -25.86 -16.12
N GLN A 90 0.51 -24.54 -15.94
CA GLN A 90 0.24 -23.55 -16.97
C GLN A 90 1.16 -23.71 -18.18
N LEU A 91 2.42 -24.09 -17.96
CA LEU A 91 3.36 -24.37 -19.03
C LEU A 91 2.95 -25.68 -19.76
N ARG A 92 2.68 -26.75 -19.03
CA ARG A 92 2.17 -28.01 -19.63
C ARG A 92 0.89 -27.80 -20.42
N GLY A 93 -0.02 -26.99 -19.90
CA GLY A 93 -1.30 -26.67 -20.52
C GLY A 93 -1.20 -25.77 -21.78
N ARG A 94 0.01 -25.45 -22.26
CA ARG A 94 0.23 -24.87 -23.59
C ARG A 94 0.06 -25.90 -24.69
N SER A 95 0.31 -27.15 -24.40
CA SER A 95 0.15 -28.29 -25.29
C SER A 95 -1.17 -29.02 -25.04
N GLY A 96 -1.67 -29.74 -26.03
CA GLY A 96 -2.89 -30.58 -25.91
C GLY A 96 -4.18 -29.78 -25.71
N ARG A 97 -4.27 -28.59 -26.28
CA ARG A 97 -5.48 -27.74 -26.22
C ARG A 97 -6.52 -28.18 -27.23
N GLN A 98 -7.79 -27.93 -26.92
CA GLN A 98 -8.95 -28.20 -27.80
C GLN A 98 -9.05 -29.67 -28.25
N GLY A 99 -8.39 -30.59 -27.57
CA GLY A 99 -8.35 -32.00 -27.94
C GLY A 99 -7.22 -32.34 -28.93
N ASP A 100 -6.38 -31.40 -29.30
CA ASP A 100 -5.20 -31.66 -30.13
C ASP A 100 -4.19 -32.59 -29.40
N PRO A 101 -3.43 -33.41 -30.12
CA PRO A 101 -2.33 -34.12 -29.55
C PRO A 101 -1.23 -33.18 -29.07
N GLY A 102 -0.45 -33.62 -28.10
CA GLY A 102 0.66 -32.81 -27.59
C GLY A 102 1.38 -33.49 -26.44
N GLY A 103 2.58 -33.06 -26.15
CA GLY A 103 3.40 -33.61 -25.07
C GLY A 103 4.11 -32.56 -24.25
N SER A 104 4.58 -32.90 -23.07
CA SER A 104 5.44 -32.04 -22.27
C SER A 104 6.46 -32.82 -21.48
N GLN A 105 7.68 -32.35 -21.45
CA GLN A 105 8.77 -32.94 -20.67
C GLN A 105 9.58 -31.88 -19.95
N PHE A 106 10.05 -32.20 -18.73
CA PHE A 106 10.91 -31.32 -17.96
C PHE A 106 12.30 -31.92 -17.82
N TYR A 107 13.30 -31.12 -18.14
CA TYR A 107 14.70 -31.42 -17.89
C TYR A 107 15.17 -30.55 -16.72
N LEU A 108 15.74 -31.15 -15.70
CA LEU A 108 16.09 -30.50 -14.43
C LEU A 108 17.54 -30.80 -14.08
N SER A 109 18.23 -29.85 -13.51
CA SER A 109 19.51 -30.07 -12.85
C SER A 109 19.31 -30.21 -11.35
N LEU A 110 20.15 -31.01 -10.70
CA LEU A 110 20.20 -31.08 -9.25
C LEU A 110 20.76 -29.83 -8.62
N GLU A 111 21.45 -29.01 -9.41
CA GLU A 111 21.95 -27.70 -9.03
C GLU A 111 20.87 -26.61 -9.06
N ASP A 112 19.69 -26.90 -9.64
CA ASP A 112 18.57 -25.95 -9.64
C ASP A 112 18.24 -25.51 -8.21
N ASP A 113 17.98 -24.22 -8.02
CA ASP A 113 17.72 -23.60 -6.70
C ASP A 113 16.66 -24.36 -5.88
N LEU A 114 15.62 -24.84 -6.53
CA LEU A 114 14.56 -25.63 -5.90
C LEU A 114 15.10 -26.89 -5.22
N LEU A 115 15.99 -27.60 -5.89
CA LEU A 115 16.56 -28.85 -5.40
C LEU A 115 17.70 -28.60 -4.42
N ARG A 116 18.53 -27.59 -4.68
CA ARG A 116 19.64 -27.19 -3.82
C ARG A 116 19.14 -26.75 -2.43
N ILE A 117 18.09 -25.91 -2.36
CA ILE A 117 17.62 -25.34 -1.08
C ILE A 117 16.71 -26.31 -0.32
N PHE A 118 15.83 -27.04 -1.01
CA PHE A 118 14.76 -27.82 -0.37
C PHE A 118 14.89 -29.36 -0.52
N GLY A 119 15.80 -29.83 -1.33
CA GLY A 119 15.95 -31.27 -1.60
C GLY A 119 17.37 -31.82 -1.64
N GLY A 120 18.37 -30.95 -1.75
CA GLY A 120 19.73 -31.27 -2.17
C GLY A 120 20.42 -32.36 -1.38
N GLU A 121 20.51 -32.28 -0.06
CA GLU A 121 21.30 -33.24 0.74
C GLU A 121 20.79 -34.71 0.65
N ARG A 122 19.48 -34.89 0.57
CA ARG A 122 18.92 -36.27 0.49
C ARG A 122 19.10 -36.88 -0.89
N ILE A 123 18.99 -36.05 -1.92
CA ILE A 123 19.13 -36.48 -3.30
C ILE A 123 20.62 -36.71 -3.59
N SER A 124 21.54 -35.83 -3.18
CA SER A 124 22.98 -36.03 -3.32
C SER A 124 23.45 -37.32 -2.66
N ARG A 125 23.05 -37.59 -1.42
CA ARG A 125 23.38 -38.87 -0.72
C ARG A 125 22.83 -40.11 -1.43
N LEU A 126 21.65 -40.00 -2.07
CA LEU A 126 21.09 -41.08 -2.85
C LEU A 126 21.91 -41.36 -4.12
N MET A 127 22.35 -40.28 -4.79
CA MET A 127 23.15 -40.38 -6.01
C MET A 127 24.55 -40.93 -5.74
N GLU A 128 25.22 -40.48 -4.69
CA GLU A 128 26.49 -41.03 -4.25
C GLU A 128 26.40 -42.52 -3.99
N ARG A 129 25.27 -43.01 -3.46
CA ARG A 129 25.02 -44.43 -3.25
C ARG A 129 24.74 -45.22 -4.52
N MET A 130 24.18 -44.56 -5.54
CA MET A 130 23.80 -45.22 -6.81
C MET A 130 24.93 -45.21 -7.83
N ASN A 131 26.05 -44.55 -7.55
CA ASN A 131 27.25 -44.50 -8.39
C ASN A 131 26.93 -44.11 -9.86
N ILE A 132 26.03 -43.13 -10.06
CA ILE A 132 25.56 -42.65 -11.36
C ILE A 132 26.61 -41.73 -11.95
N GLU A 133 26.93 -41.86 -13.22
CA GLU A 133 27.82 -40.96 -13.95
C GLU A 133 27.20 -39.58 -14.15
N GLU A 134 28.01 -38.51 -14.19
CA GLU A 134 27.52 -37.11 -14.19
C GLU A 134 26.64 -36.74 -15.40
N ASP A 135 26.79 -37.46 -16.54
CA ASP A 135 26.08 -37.16 -17.78
C ASP A 135 24.86 -38.07 -18.06
N GLU A 136 24.53 -39.00 -17.16
CA GLU A 136 23.46 -39.98 -17.36
C GLU A 136 22.09 -39.37 -16.93
N PRO A 137 21.06 -39.34 -17.82
CA PRO A 137 19.75 -38.85 -17.45
C PRO A 137 19.06 -39.79 -16.47
N ILE A 138 18.68 -39.27 -15.32
CA ILE A 138 18.10 -40.05 -14.22
C ILE A 138 16.58 -40.01 -14.30
N GLU A 139 15.94 -41.07 -14.70
CA GLU A 139 14.49 -41.25 -14.66
C GLU A 139 14.10 -42.21 -13.54
N HIS A 140 13.81 -41.65 -12.34
CA HIS A 140 13.41 -42.48 -11.21
C HIS A 140 12.23 -41.87 -10.45
N VAL A 141 11.26 -42.70 -10.08
CA VAL A 141 10.03 -42.30 -9.39
C VAL A 141 10.33 -41.61 -8.05
N PHE A 142 11.37 -42.02 -7.34
CA PHE A 142 11.77 -41.37 -6.09
C PHE A 142 12.25 -39.93 -6.28
N ILE A 143 12.96 -39.65 -7.37
CA ILE A 143 13.45 -38.30 -7.70
C ILE A 143 12.26 -37.39 -8.07
N THR A 144 11.34 -37.87 -8.90
CA THR A 144 10.10 -37.17 -9.23
C THR A 144 9.29 -36.86 -7.98
N LYS A 145 9.18 -37.79 -7.03
CA LYS A 145 8.51 -37.56 -5.74
C LYS A 145 9.25 -36.58 -4.85
N ALA A 146 10.58 -36.61 -4.81
CA ALA A 146 11.40 -35.69 -4.06
C ALA A 146 11.25 -34.25 -4.58
N ILE A 147 11.28 -34.07 -5.90
CA ILE A 147 11.03 -32.75 -6.56
C ILE A 147 9.64 -32.21 -6.22
N SER A 148 8.62 -33.07 -6.31
CA SER A 148 7.25 -32.67 -5.97
C SER A 148 7.11 -32.28 -4.49
N ASN A 149 7.81 -32.95 -3.59
CA ASN A 149 7.83 -32.61 -2.17
C ASN A 149 8.62 -31.32 -1.90
N ALA A 150 9.71 -31.06 -2.62
CA ALA A 150 10.44 -29.80 -2.55
C ALA A 150 9.53 -28.62 -2.98
N GLN A 151 8.83 -28.74 -4.11
CA GLN A 151 7.85 -27.73 -4.54
C GLN A 151 6.76 -27.49 -3.49
N LYS A 152 6.20 -28.54 -2.89
CA LYS A 152 5.19 -28.37 -1.82
C LYS A 152 5.74 -27.60 -0.63
N LYS A 153 7.00 -27.80 -0.25
CA LYS A 153 7.63 -27.05 0.85
C LYS A 153 7.81 -25.59 0.50
N VAL A 154 8.25 -25.28 -0.73
CA VAL A 154 8.38 -23.90 -1.20
C VAL A 154 7.02 -23.21 -1.27
N GLU A 155 6.01 -23.90 -1.82
CA GLU A 155 4.62 -23.40 -1.84
C GLU A 155 4.13 -23.10 -0.42
N GLY A 156 4.39 -24.00 0.56
CA GLY A 156 4.06 -23.81 1.97
C GLY A 156 4.77 -22.59 2.56
N TYR A 157 6.07 -22.49 2.38
CA TYR A 157 6.85 -21.34 2.85
C TYR A 157 6.33 -20.01 2.30
N HIS A 158 6.08 -19.92 0.98
CA HIS A 158 5.50 -18.73 0.38
C HIS A 158 4.07 -18.47 0.82
N PHE A 159 3.29 -19.51 1.10
CA PHE A 159 1.95 -19.37 1.67
C PHE A 159 2.01 -18.76 3.07
N ASP A 160 2.86 -19.29 3.95
CA ASP A 160 3.02 -18.80 5.31
C ASP A 160 3.52 -17.35 5.32
N MET A 161 4.48 -17.02 4.46
CA MET A 161 4.97 -15.64 4.32
C MET A 161 3.86 -14.68 3.88
N ARG A 162 3.04 -15.08 2.89
CA ARG A 162 1.88 -14.25 2.48
C ARG A 162 0.82 -14.14 3.57
N LYS A 163 0.57 -15.23 4.29
CA LYS A 163 -0.36 -15.25 5.41
C LYS A 163 0.08 -14.26 6.49
N HIS A 164 1.36 -14.27 6.87
CA HIS A 164 1.89 -13.31 7.83
C HIS A 164 1.71 -11.86 7.37
N VAL A 165 1.99 -11.55 6.10
CA VAL A 165 1.76 -10.21 5.55
C VAL A 165 0.28 -9.80 5.66
N LEU A 166 -0.64 -10.72 5.31
CA LEU A 166 -2.07 -10.47 5.40
C LEU A 166 -2.55 -10.25 6.84
N GLU A 167 -1.99 -10.95 7.83
CA GLU A 167 -2.35 -10.78 9.24
C GLU A 167 -2.02 -9.38 9.77
N TYR A 168 -0.96 -8.74 9.27
CA TYR A 168 -0.64 -7.34 9.56
C TYR A 168 -1.52 -6.37 8.77
N ASP A 169 -1.74 -6.66 7.49
CA ASP A 169 -2.59 -5.84 6.61
C ASP A 169 -4.06 -5.79 7.08
N ASP A 170 -4.58 -6.87 7.66
CA ASP A 170 -5.95 -6.96 8.18
C ASP A 170 -6.23 -5.91 9.27
N VAL A 171 -5.22 -5.58 10.09
CA VAL A 171 -5.33 -4.52 11.10
C VAL A 171 -5.49 -3.16 10.44
N MET A 172 -4.65 -2.87 9.45
CA MET A 172 -4.70 -1.61 8.70
C MET A 172 -5.98 -1.47 7.88
N GLU A 173 -6.49 -2.56 7.32
CA GLU A 173 -7.73 -2.54 6.54
C GLU A 173 -8.94 -2.19 7.41
N LYS A 174 -9.00 -2.70 8.64
CA LYS A 174 -10.07 -2.34 9.60
C LYS A 174 -10.01 -0.85 9.97
N GLN A 175 -8.84 -0.33 10.28
CA GLN A 175 -8.64 1.09 10.59
C GLN A 175 -9.00 1.98 9.40
N ARG A 176 -8.53 1.62 8.20
CA ARG A 176 -8.87 2.30 6.95
C ARG A 176 -10.37 2.34 6.70
N SER A 177 -11.05 1.22 6.94
CA SER A 177 -12.49 1.11 6.74
C SER A 177 -13.27 2.09 7.62
N ILE A 178 -12.87 2.23 8.91
CA ILE A 178 -13.48 3.17 9.87
C ILE A 178 -13.23 4.63 9.41
N ILE A 179 -11.99 4.97 9.06
CA ILE A 179 -11.65 6.33 8.59
C ILE A 179 -12.39 6.70 7.30
N TYR A 180 -12.49 5.78 6.35
CA TYR A 180 -13.24 6.03 5.12
C TYR A 180 -14.75 6.08 5.31
N GLN A 181 -15.28 5.35 6.28
CA GLN A 181 -16.67 5.49 6.69
C GLN A 181 -16.91 6.88 7.28
N ARG A 182 -16.09 7.32 8.25
CA ARG A 182 -16.15 8.66 8.83
C ARG A 182 -16.03 9.76 7.76
N ARG A 183 -15.14 9.58 6.79
CA ARG A 183 -15.00 10.51 5.66
C ARG A 183 -16.29 10.59 4.82
N ARG A 184 -17.01 9.49 4.63
CA ARG A 184 -18.32 9.49 3.95
C ARG A 184 -19.39 10.22 4.76
N GLU A 185 -19.40 10.04 6.07
CA GLU A 185 -20.28 10.75 6.99
C GLU A 185 -20.05 12.26 6.92
N ILE A 186 -18.80 12.71 6.94
CA ILE A 186 -18.42 14.12 6.76
C ILE A 186 -18.90 14.67 5.39
N LEU A 187 -18.85 13.88 4.34
CA LEU A 187 -19.33 14.26 3.00
C LEU A 187 -20.86 14.25 2.86
N GLY A 188 -21.56 13.65 3.81
CA GLY A 188 -23.00 13.62 3.87
C GLY A 188 -23.63 14.97 4.24
N ASP A 189 -24.96 14.95 4.39
CA ASP A 189 -25.73 16.16 4.71
C ASP A 189 -25.83 16.44 6.21
N ASP A 190 -25.37 15.51 7.06
CA ASP A 190 -25.51 15.56 8.52
C ASP A 190 -24.22 15.99 9.24
N VAL A 191 -23.39 16.77 8.57
CA VAL A 191 -22.05 17.19 9.07
C VAL A 191 -22.14 17.99 10.38
N ARG A 192 -23.22 18.73 10.59
CA ARG A 192 -23.47 19.52 11.82
C ARG A 192 -23.64 18.63 13.05
N ASN A 193 -24.47 17.61 12.94
CA ASN A 193 -24.68 16.66 14.04
C ASN A 193 -23.39 15.92 14.35
N LEU A 194 -22.63 15.53 13.31
CA LEU A 194 -21.33 14.91 13.51
C LEU A 194 -20.35 15.84 14.28
N LEU A 195 -20.31 17.15 13.96
CA LEU A 195 -19.46 18.10 14.69
C LEU A 195 -19.93 18.28 16.15
N LEU A 196 -21.24 18.29 16.39
CA LEU A 196 -21.79 18.35 17.75
C LEU A 196 -21.50 17.09 18.55
N GLU A 197 -21.65 15.89 17.97
CA GLU A 197 -21.26 14.61 18.58
C GLU A 197 -19.76 14.59 18.93
N MET A 198 -18.91 15.06 18.00
CA MET A 198 -17.47 15.18 18.30
C MET A 198 -17.18 16.20 19.42
N SER A 199 -17.98 17.25 19.54
CA SER A 199 -17.84 18.22 20.62
C SER A 199 -18.27 17.63 21.97
N GLU A 200 -19.28 16.74 21.98
CA GLU A 200 -19.70 15.97 23.14
C GLU A 200 -18.61 14.99 23.59
N ASP A 201 -18.04 14.22 22.64
CA ASP A 201 -16.89 13.34 22.89
C ASP A 201 -15.72 14.08 23.56
N VAL A 202 -15.45 15.33 23.12
CA VAL A 202 -14.37 16.15 23.69
C VAL A 202 -14.71 16.60 25.12
N VAL A 203 -15.97 16.94 25.40
CA VAL A 203 -16.42 17.25 26.78
C VAL A 203 -16.24 16.03 27.67
N ASP A 204 -16.65 14.84 27.21
CA ASP A 204 -16.46 13.59 27.94
C ASP A 204 -14.99 13.32 28.27
N GLN A 205 -14.10 13.48 27.29
CA GLN A 205 -12.65 13.33 27.51
C GLN A 205 -12.11 14.31 28.55
N LEU A 206 -12.57 15.56 28.52
CA LEU A 206 -12.17 16.57 29.51
C LEU A 206 -12.71 16.21 30.89
N MET A 207 -13.95 15.74 31.00
CA MET A 207 -14.51 15.27 32.27
C MET A 207 -13.77 14.05 32.80
N ASP A 208 -13.47 13.08 31.93
CA ASP A 208 -12.68 11.90 32.30
C ASP A 208 -11.27 12.26 32.79
N GLN A 209 -10.70 13.36 32.31
CA GLN A 209 -9.37 13.78 32.71
C GLN A 209 -9.36 14.58 34.01
N TYR A 210 -10.33 15.47 34.22
CA TYR A 210 -10.30 16.46 35.31
C TYR A 210 -11.38 16.26 36.39
N CYS A 211 -12.43 15.47 36.10
CA CYS A 211 -13.61 15.30 36.93
C CYS A 211 -13.83 13.85 37.36
N GLN A 212 -12.75 13.08 37.55
CA GLN A 212 -12.84 11.64 37.90
C GLN A 212 -13.32 11.37 39.35
N GLU A 213 -13.14 12.33 40.24
CA GLU A 213 -13.47 12.14 41.64
C GLU A 213 -14.99 12.13 41.90
N LYS A 214 -15.40 11.36 42.87
CA LYS A 214 -16.83 11.18 43.21
C LYS A 214 -17.52 12.49 43.62
N TYR A 215 -16.77 13.39 44.24
CA TYR A 215 -17.27 14.64 44.75
C TYR A 215 -16.71 15.82 43.98
N THR A 216 -17.57 16.76 43.63
CA THR A 216 -17.24 17.93 42.76
C THR A 216 -16.24 18.90 43.41
N ASP A 217 -16.14 18.93 44.75
CA ASP A 217 -15.14 19.71 45.49
C ASP A 217 -13.71 19.20 45.33
N GLN A 218 -13.55 17.97 44.85
CA GLN A 218 -12.26 17.32 44.59
C GLN A 218 -11.85 17.40 43.12
N TRP A 219 -12.70 17.96 42.27
CA TRP A 219 -12.42 18.08 40.82
C TRP A 219 -11.38 19.18 40.56
N ASP A 220 -10.49 18.95 39.60
CA ASP A 220 -9.59 20.01 39.11
C ASP A 220 -10.30 20.93 38.12
N LEU A 221 -11.20 21.76 38.65
CA LEU A 221 -11.96 22.73 37.82
C LEU A 221 -11.07 23.77 37.17
N GLN A 222 -9.91 24.09 37.78
CA GLN A 222 -8.98 25.05 37.15
C GLN A 222 -8.30 24.42 35.91
N GLY A 223 -7.90 23.15 36.01
CA GLY A 223 -7.38 22.40 34.89
C GLY A 223 -8.42 22.23 33.80
N PHE A 224 -9.64 21.83 34.18
CA PHE A 224 -10.78 21.68 33.28
C PHE A 224 -11.07 22.98 32.50
N ASN A 225 -11.23 24.11 33.20
CA ASN A 225 -11.52 25.40 32.58
C ASN A 225 -10.44 25.82 31.57
N ARG A 226 -9.15 25.63 31.91
CA ARG A 226 -8.06 25.95 30.97
C ARG A 226 -8.09 25.06 29.74
N ALA A 227 -8.35 23.78 29.91
CA ALA A 227 -8.42 22.82 28.80
C ALA A 227 -9.66 23.08 27.94
N PHE A 228 -10.80 23.37 28.57
CA PHE A 228 -12.04 23.73 27.89
C PHE A 228 -11.88 25.01 27.06
N GLU A 229 -11.32 26.09 27.64
CA GLU A 229 -11.03 27.33 26.93
C GLU A 229 -10.03 27.11 25.79
N ALA A 230 -9.04 26.25 25.98
CA ALA A 230 -8.09 25.91 24.93
C ALA A 230 -8.72 25.20 23.73
N VAL A 231 -9.84 24.49 23.90
CA VAL A 231 -10.57 23.84 22.81
C VAL A 231 -11.66 24.78 22.25
N PHE A 232 -12.56 25.28 23.11
CA PHE A 232 -13.77 25.98 22.70
C PHE A 232 -13.59 27.51 22.59
N SER A 233 -12.41 28.05 22.97
CA SER A 233 -12.03 29.47 22.90
C SER A 233 -12.78 30.41 23.86
N GLU A 234 -13.82 29.94 24.50
CA GLU A 234 -14.63 30.73 25.42
C GLU A 234 -15.01 29.93 26.66
N LEU A 235 -15.07 30.61 27.81
CA LEU A 235 -15.62 30.07 29.06
C LEU A 235 -16.98 30.72 29.33
N PRO A 236 -17.89 30.04 30.04
CA PRO A 236 -19.11 30.68 30.50
C PRO A 236 -18.76 31.88 31.42
N GLU A 237 -19.42 33.01 31.22
CA GLU A 237 -19.28 34.19 32.08
C GLU A 237 -19.72 33.87 33.55
N ALA A 238 -20.68 32.97 33.72
CA ALA A 238 -21.12 32.46 35.01
C ALA A 238 -20.25 31.27 35.44
N GLN A 239 -19.90 31.23 36.75
CA GLN A 239 -19.30 30.02 37.31
C GLN A 239 -20.27 28.83 37.14
N TRP A 240 -19.72 27.65 36.83
CA TRP A 240 -20.51 26.43 36.77
C TRP A 240 -21.26 26.20 38.07
N GLU A 241 -22.57 26.09 38.04
CA GLU A 241 -23.40 25.74 39.19
C GLU A 241 -23.29 24.22 39.43
N LEU A 242 -22.21 23.79 40.09
CA LEU A 242 -21.89 22.38 40.30
C LEU A 242 -22.35 21.84 41.61
N GLU A 243 -22.82 22.72 42.54
CA GLU A 243 -23.24 22.28 43.87
C GLU A 243 -24.55 21.50 43.85
N GLY A 244 -24.52 20.28 44.37
CA GLY A 244 -25.72 19.45 44.55
C GLY A 244 -26.20 18.67 43.34
N LEU A 245 -25.54 18.78 42.20
CA LEU A 245 -25.86 18.03 40.98
C LEU A 245 -25.17 16.66 40.97
N LYS A 246 -25.73 15.73 40.21
CA LYS A 246 -25.08 14.44 39.91
C LYS A 246 -24.09 14.59 38.75
N PRO A 247 -23.10 13.69 38.63
CA PRO A 247 -22.15 13.76 37.52
C PRO A 247 -22.79 13.84 36.11
N GLU A 248 -23.90 13.11 35.90
CA GLU A 248 -24.66 13.12 34.64
C GLU A 248 -25.31 14.49 34.34
N GLU A 249 -25.74 15.23 35.41
CA GLU A 249 -26.32 16.56 35.27
C GLU A 249 -25.26 17.63 34.95
N HIS A 250 -24.00 17.41 35.40
CA HIS A 250 -22.86 18.26 35.07
C HIS A 250 -22.49 18.10 33.59
N HIS A 251 -22.44 16.86 33.10
CA HIS A 251 -22.19 16.58 31.68
C HIS A 251 -23.19 17.34 30.79
N GLU A 252 -24.48 17.24 31.13
CA GLU A 252 -25.53 17.94 30.37
C GLU A 252 -25.35 19.46 30.40
N GLN A 253 -24.91 20.06 31.52
CA GLN A 253 -24.62 21.50 31.58
C GLN A 253 -23.48 21.91 30.65
N PHE A 254 -22.37 21.17 30.66
CA PHE A 254 -21.23 21.45 29.77
C PHE A 254 -21.61 21.29 28.31
N TYR A 255 -22.43 20.28 27.99
CA TYR A 255 -22.87 20.04 26.65
C TYR A 255 -23.88 21.08 26.15
N GLN A 256 -24.80 21.51 26.99
CA GLN A 256 -25.72 22.63 26.65
C GLN A 256 -24.96 23.94 26.41
N TRP A 257 -23.89 24.17 27.16
CA TRP A 257 -23.01 25.30 26.90
C TRP A 257 -22.32 25.20 25.56
N VAL A 258 -21.78 24.04 25.22
CA VAL A 258 -21.16 23.81 23.90
C VAL A 258 -22.16 24.00 22.77
N LYS A 259 -23.39 23.54 22.91
CA LYS A 259 -24.45 23.80 21.93
C LYS A 259 -24.73 25.29 21.76
N LYS A 260 -24.73 26.04 22.85
CA LYS A 260 -24.89 27.49 22.80
C LYS A 260 -23.70 28.14 22.08
N LEU A 261 -22.48 27.80 22.43
CA LEU A 261 -21.28 28.28 21.75
C LEU A 261 -21.31 27.97 20.24
N TYR A 262 -21.79 26.78 19.88
CA TYR A 262 -21.97 26.42 18.49
C TYR A 262 -22.97 27.38 17.79
N GLN A 263 -24.13 27.63 18.42
CA GLN A 263 -25.11 28.54 17.86
C GLN A 263 -24.58 29.97 17.71
N ASP A 264 -23.89 30.46 18.74
CA ASP A 264 -23.25 31.79 18.71
C ASP A 264 -22.22 31.90 17.58
N LYS A 265 -21.49 30.81 17.33
CA LYS A 265 -20.53 30.70 16.23
C LYS A 265 -21.21 30.67 14.86
N VAL A 266 -22.31 29.95 14.73
CA VAL A 266 -23.16 29.93 13.52
C VAL A 266 -23.67 31.33 13.22
N ASP A 267 -24.22 32.02 14.21
CA ASP A 267 -24.74 33.38 14.07
C ASP A 267 -23.63 34.38 13.69
N TYR A 268 -22.43 34.19 14.23
CA TYR A 268 -21.25 34.99 13.84
C TYR A 268 -20.89 34.78 12.37
N PHE A 269 -20.77 33.52 11.92
CA PHE A 269 -20.44 33.20 10.54
C PHE A 269 -21.51 33.68 9.56
N GLN A 270 -22.76 33.52 9.89
CA GLN A 270 -23.87 33.98 9.04
C GLN A 270 -23.83 35.51 8.89
N ARG A 271 -23.62 36.26 9.98
CA ARG A 271 -23.48 37.70 9.91
C ARG A 271 -22.30 38.18 9.06
N VAL A 272 -21.13 37.55 9.23
CA VAL A 272 -19.94 37.91 8.46
C VAL A 272 -20.08 37.53 6.99
N ALA A 273 -20.67 36.33 6.70
CA ALA A 273 -20.90 35.89 5.34
C ALA A 273 -21.96 36.72 4.62
N ASP A 274 -23.04 37.10 5.31
CA ASP A 274 -24.08 37.94 4.75
C ASP A 274 -23.54 39.34 4.34
N LEU A 275 -22.66 39.91 5.13
CA LEU A 275 -22.04 41.21 4.84
C LEU A 275 -21.05 41.18 3.68
N ASN A 276 -20.34 40.08 3.50
CA ASN A 276 -19.16 40.05 2.63
C ASN A 276 -19.34 39.23 1.34
N PHE A 277 -20.20 38.19 1.34
CA PHE A 277 -20.25 37.20 0.28
C PHE A 277 -21.62 37.00 -0.39
N VAL A 278 -22.71 37.53 0.20
CA VAL A 278 -24.05 37.36 -0.36
C VAL A 278 -24.46 38.64 -1.09
N PRO A 279 -24.84 38.59 -2.38
CA PRO A 279 -25.26 39.77 -3.14
C PRO A 279 -26.47 40.46 -2.53
N GLU A 280 -26.46 41.79 -2.54
CA GLU A 280 -27.63 42.60 -2.15
C GLU A 280 -28.77 42.38 -3.17
N GLY A 281 -29.96 41.93 -2.73
CA GLY A 281 -31.16 41.90 -3.57
C GLY A 281 -31.86 40.56 -3.75
N GLY A 282 -31.50 39.50 -2.99
CA GLY A 282 -32.22 38.22 -2.97
C GLY A 282 -33.41 38.15 -2.01
N ASN A 283 -34.29 37.16 -2.16
CA ASN A 283 -35.33 36.82 -1.20
C ASN A 283 -34.67 36.35 0.13
N SER A 284 -35.27 36.74 1.27
CA SER A 284 -34.72 36.42 2.61
C SER A 284 -34.49 34.90 2.82
N GLU A 285 -35.37 34.05 2.24
CA GLU A 285 -35.22 32.58 2.33
C GLU A 285 -34.05 32.06 1.50
N GLU A 286 -33.86 32.56 0.27
CA GLU A 286 -32.72 32.21 -0.59
C GLU A 286 -31.38 32.59 0.04
N ARG A 287 -31.31 33.79 0.67
CA ARG A 287 -30.09 34.21 1.39
C ARG A 287 -29.77 33.26 2.54
N LYS A 288 -30.75 32.88 3.32
CA LYS A 288 -30.57 31.95 4.43
C LYS A 288 -30.07 30.60 3.96
N GLU A 289 -30.63 30.09 2.86
CA GLU A 289 -30.21 28.82 2.27
C GLU A 289 -28.76 28.84 1.76
N ILE A 290 -28.34 29.96 1.15
CA ILE A 290 -26.95 30.16 0.73
C ILE A 290 -26.02 30.19 1.93
N LEU A 291 -26.35 30.91 2.99
CA LEU A 291 -25.55 31.00 4.21
C LEU A 291 -25.41 29.66 4.91
N ASP A 292 -26.50 28.89 4.98
CA ASP A 292 -26.48 27.54 5.55
C ASP A 292 -25.59 26.59 4.75
N ARG A 293 -25.62 26.64 3.43
CA ARG A 293 -24.71 25.85 2.57
C ARG A 293 -23.26 26.24 2.76
N MET A 294 -22.97 27.53 2.81
CA MET A 294 -21.62 28.02 3.03
C MET A 294 -21.06 27.56 4.39
N LEU A 295 -21.89 27.57 5.42
CA LEU A 295 -21.51 27.06 6.74
C LEU A 295 -21.26 25.55 6.71
N MET A 296 -22.15 24.76 6.12
CA MET A 296 -21.96 23.32 5.97
C MET A 296 -20.67 22.99 5.20
N ASP A 297 -20.38 23.76 4.16
CA ASP A 297 -19.14 23.56 3.38
C ASP A 297 -17.90 23.90 4.21
N LEU A 298 -17.98 24.92 5.06
CA LEU A 298 -16.90 25.29 5.98
C LEU A 298 -16.67 24.18 7.03
N GLU A 299 -17.72 23.70 7.68
CA GLU A 299 -17.68 22.58 8.63
C GLU A 299 -17.07 21.34 7.98
N ARG A 300 -17.53 21.00 6.79
CA ARG A 300 -17.02 19.87 6.00
C ARG A 300 -15.53 20.01 5.67
N GLN A 301 -15.11 21.20 5.26
CA GLN A 301 -13.70 21.46 4.95
C GLN A 301 -12.79 21.30 6.17
N VAL A 302 -13.21 21.83 7.33
CA VAL A 302 -12.47 21.68 8.58
C VAL A 302 -12.31 20.22 8.95
N LEU A 303 -13.43 19.48 9.00
CA LEU A 303 -13.45 18.08 9.37
C LEU A 303 -12.62 17.21 8.42
N LEU A 304 -12.76 17.41 7.10
CA LEU A 304 -11.98 16.67 6.10
C LEU A 304 -10.49 16.95 6.22
N LYS A 305 -10.11 18.21 6.37
CA LYS A 305 -8.71 18.62 6.47
C LYS A 305 -8.02 17.99 7.67
N VAL A 306 -8.65 18.04 8.84
CA VAL A 306 -8.12 17.45 10.07
C VAL A 306 -8.04 15.93 9.95
N ASN A 307 -9.14 15.28 9.55
CA ASN A 307 -9.19 13.84 9.36
C ASN A 307 -8.11 13.34 8.39
N ASP A 308 -7.94 13.99 7.24
CA ASP A 308 -7.00 13.55 6.22
C ASP A 308 -5.54 13.77 6.63
N ASN A 309 -5.24 14.85 7.35
CA ASN A 309 -3.89 15.13 7.82
C ASN A 309 -3.47 14.15 8.92
N LEU A 310 -4.30 13.98 9.95
CA LEU A 310 -4.00 13.07 11.06
C LEU A 310 -3.95 11.61 10.59
N TRP A 311 -4.78 11.22 9.61
CA TRP A 311 -4.71 9.90 9.01
C TRP A 311 -3.38 9.66 8.30
N LYS A 312 -2.83 10.62 7.57
CA LYS A 312 -1.50 10.51 6.94
C LYS A 312 -0.39 10.30 7.97
N ASP A 313 -0.43 11.06 9.07
CA ASP A 313 0.55 10.93 10.14
C ASP A 313 0.45 9.57 10.85
N HIS A 314 -0.79 9.08 11.01
CA HIS A 314 -1.03 7.76 11.58
C HIS A 314 -0.49 6.63 10.67
N LEU A 315 -0.65 6.74 9.35
CA LEU A 315 -0.07 5.76 8.42
C LEU A 315 1.45 5.66 8.59
N LEU A 316 2.14 6.79 8.75
CA LEU A 316 3.57 6.82 9.01
C LEU A 316 3.91 6.15 10.37
N SER A 317 3.13 6.43 11.41
CA SER A 317 3.30 5.82 12.72
C SER A 317 3.12 4.30 12.68
N MET A 318 2.15 3.82 11.91
CA MET A 318 1.90 2.39 11.70
C MET A 318 3.02 1.70 10.90
N ASP A 319 3.61 2.38 9.93
CA ASP A 319 4.79 1.87 9.21
C ASP A 319 5.98 1.72 10.15
N HIS A 320 6.27 2.71 10.99
CA HIS A 320 7.32 2.61 12.01
C HIS A 320 7.05 1.50 13.03
N LEU A 321 5.80 1.34 13.47
CA LEU A 321 5.42 0.24 14.35
C LEU A 321 5.70 -1.12 13.69
N ARG A 322 5.34 -1.27 12.41
CA ARG A 322 5.55 -2.50 11.64
C ARG A 322 7.03 -2.85 11.47
N GLU A 323 7.88 -1.85 11.24
CA GLU A 323 9.33 -2.04 11.12
C GLU A 323 9.95 -2.48 12.45
N GLY A 324 9.53 -1.87 13.56
CA GLY A 324 10.08 -2.13 14.89
C GLY A 324 9.58 -3.40 15.57
N ILE A 325 8.37 -3.89 15.23
CA ILE A 325 7.68 -4.95 15.97
C ILE A 325 8.42 -6.31 15.90
N GLY A 326 9.22 -6.54 14.87
CA GLY A 326 10.00 -7.76 14.72
C GLY A 326 10.97 -8.01 15.89
N LEU A 327 11.47 -6.95 16.51
CA LEU A 327 12.40 -7.02 17.64
C LEU A 327 11.76 -7.55 18.93
N VAL A 328 10.44 -7.45 19.05
CA VAL A 328 9.69 -7.93 20.21
C VAL A 328 9.77 -9.47 20.35
N GLY A 329 10.04 -10.18 19.26
CA GLY A 329 10.29 -11.62 19.26
C GLY A 329 11.45 -12.05 20.17
N TYR A 330 12.46 -11.21 20.36
CA TYR A 330 13.56 -11.49 21.30
C TYR A 330 13.11 -11.49 22.78
N ALA A 331 12.02 -10.78 23.09
CA ALA A 331 11.41 -10.75 24.41
C ALA A 331 10.37 -11.87 24.64
N GLN A 332 10.39 -12.92 23.80
CA GLN A 332 9.47 -14.08 23.85
C GLN A 332 7.98 -13.71 23.70
N LYS A 333 7.65 -12.53 23.24
CA LYS A 333 6.28 -12.14 22.92
C LYS A 333 5.98 -12.44 21.45
N LYS A 334 4.72 -12.70 21.14
CA LYS A 334 4.28 -12.89 19.76
C LYS A 334 4.18 -11.52 19.06
N PRO A 335 4.99 -11.25 18.01
CA PRO A 335 5.03 -9.94 17.38
C PRO A 335 3.67 -9.47 16.85
N LEU A 336 2.85 -10.38 16.30
CA LEU A 336 1.53 -10.05 15.79
C LEU A 336 0.54 -9.59 16.88
N ASP A 337 0.55 -10.24 18.04
CA ASP A 337 -0.35 -9.88 19.15
C ASP A 337 0.04 -8.53 19.74
N GLU A 338 1.34 -8.27 19.86
CA GLU A 338 1.84 -6.98 20.34
C GLU A 338 1.57 -5.86 19.30
N TYR A 339 1.72 -6.18 18.01
CA TYR A 339 1.36 -5.26 16.93
C TYR A 339 -0.12 -4.85 17.00
N ARG A 340 -1.03 -5.82 17.15
CA ARG A 340 -2.47 -5.55 17.29
C ARG A 340 -2.78 -4.64 18.47
N LYS A 341 -2.14 -4.91 19.61
CA LYS A 341 -2.33 -4.11 20.82
C LYS A 341 -1.85 -2.67 20.65
N GLN A 342 -0.64 -2.48 20.14
CA GLN A 342 -0.09 -1.14 19.94
C GLN A 342 -0.81 -0.39 18.81
N ALA A 343 -1.18 -1.08 17.74
CA ALA A 343 -1.97 -0.52 16.65
C ALA A 343 -3.36 -0.05 17.12
N PHE A 344 -4.00 -0.78 18.05
CA PHE A 344 -5.26 -0.36 18.64
C PHE A 344 -5.08 0.90 19.49
N ALA A 345 -4.05 0.96 20.33
CA ALA A 345 -3.76 2.14 21.14
C ALA A 345 -3.48 3.38 20.29
N LEU A 346 -2.65 3.25 19.24
CA LEU A 346 -2.38 4.33 18.30
C LEU A 346 -3.63 4.80 17.55
N PHE A 347 -4.52 3.86 17.21
CA PHE A 347 -5.76 4.21 16.51
C PHE A 347 -6.77 4.87 17.43
N SER A 348 -6.86 4.47 18.70
CA SER A 348 -7.69 5.15 19.70
C SER A 348 -7.22 6.59 19.89
N ASP A 349 -5.90 6.79 20.09
CA ASP A 349 -5.31 8.14 20.18
C ASP A 349 -5.58 8.98 18.94
N LEU A 350 -5.51 8.38 17.75
CA LEU A 350 -5.88 9.06 16.51
C LEU A 350 -7.33 9.56 16.52
N MET A 351 -8.28 8.72 16.94
CA MET A 351 -9.71 9.09 16.96
C MET A 351 -9.96 10.25 17.93
N ASP A 352 -9.35 10.19 19.11
CA ASP A 352 -9.42 11.25 20.13
C ASP A 352 -8.81 12.56 19.58
N ARG A 353 -7.66 12.48 18.94
CA ARG A 353 -7.01 13.64 18.31
C ARG A 353 -7.83 14.23 17.17
N ILE A 354 -8.47 13.41 16.35
CA ILE A 354 -9.35 13.91 15.27
C ILE A 354 -10.50 14.72 15.87
N SER A 355 -11.18 14.22 16.92
CA SER A 355 -12.28 14.94 17.57
C SER A 355 -11.78 16.25 18.20
N ASN A 356 -10.70 16.20 18.99
CA ASN A 356 -10.14 17.37 19.64
C ASN A 356 -9.66 18.45 18.66
N GLU A 357 -8.90 18.07 17.63
CA GLU A 357 -8.33 19.04 16.66
C GLU A 357 -9.40 19.61 15.73
N ALA A 358 -10.40 18.80 15.33
CA ALA A 358 -11.50 19.27 14.50
C ALA A 358 -12.37 20.28 15.24
N VAL A 359 -12.78 19.94 16.46
CA VAL A 359 -13.56 20.82 17.34
C VAL A 359 -12.79 22.10 17.64
N SER A 360 -11.55 21.98 18.12
CA SER A 360 -10.71 23.15 18.41
C SER A 360 -10.49 24.05 17.19
N THR A 361 -10.28 23.46 16.01
CA THR A 361 -10.10 24.24 14.76
C THR A 361 -11.37 24.98 14.42
N PHE A 362 -12.55 24.36 14.52
CA PHE A 362 -13.82 25.00 14.21
C PHE A 362 -14.12 26.18 15.15
N TYR A 363 -14.00 25.97 16.46
CA TYR A 363 -14.31 27.03 17.43
C TYR A 363 -13.29 28.18 17.41
N LYS A 364 -12.03 27.95 17.06
CA LYS A 364 -10.99 28.98 16.89
C LYS A 364 -11.05 29.69 15.54
N LEU A 365 -11.80 29.18 14.58
CA LEU A 365 -11.85 29.76 13.26
C LEU A 365 -12.50 31.16 13.33
N THR A 366 -11.81 32.14 12.82
CA THR A 366 -12.33 33.50 12.64
C THR A 366 -12.30 33.86 11.16
N LEU A 367 -13.42 34.31 10.60
CA LEU A 367 -13.42 34.85 9.25
C LEU A 367 -12.74 36.21 9.30
N ALA A 368 -11.65 36.37 8.55
CA ALA A 368 -11.03 37.66 8.39
C ALA A 368 -12.07 38.63 7.81
N ASN A 369 -12.35 39.72 8.50
CA ASN A 369 -13.06 40.83 7.86
C ASN A 369 -12.23 41.23 6.66
N PRO A 370 -12.75 41.20 5.43
CA PRO A 370 -12.09 41.84 4.32
C PRO A 370 -12.15 43.35 4.57
N VAL A 371 -11.19 43.86 5.35
CA VAL A 371 -10.87 45.29 5.31
C VAL A 371 -10.54 45.56 3.86
N ALA A 372 -11.31 46.40 3.25
CA ALA A 372 -11.30 46.75 1.86
C ALA A 372 -9.90 47.17 1.37
N GLU A 373 -9.09 46.18 1.00
CA GLU A 373 -8.13 46.40 -0.07
C GLU A 373 -8.81 45.88 -1.36
N PRO A 374 -8.93 46.77 -2.36
CA PRO A 374 -9.49 46.35 -3.63
C PRO A 374 -8.64 45.17 -4.14
N ILE A 375 -9.27 44.01 -4.26
CA ILE A 375 -8.67 42.85 -4.91
C ILE A 375 -8.27 43.33 -6.29
N ARG A 376 -6.97 43.59 -6.52
CA ARG A 376 -6.45 43.76 -7.87
C ARG A 376 -6.78 42.45 -8.58
N PRO A 377 -7.48 42.47 -9.72
CA PRO A 377 -7.73 41.27 -10.47
C PRO A 377 -6.37 40.65 -10.75
N VAL A 378 -6.10 39.51 -10.17
CA VAL A 378 -4.99 38.66 -10.59
C VAL A 378 -5.30 38.32 -12.04
N GLN A 379 -4.55 38.90 -12.95
CA GLN A 379 -4.61 38.55 -14.35
C GLN A 379 -4.34 37.04 -14.43
N ALA A 380 -5.39 36.30 -14.68
CA ALA A 380 -5.32 34.89 -15.01
C ALA A 380 -4.76 34.77 -16.42
N GLU A 381 -3.45 34.94 -16.55
CA GLU A 381 -2.65 34.54 -17.71
C GLU A 381 -1.23 34.21 -17.22
N GLN A 382 -1.11 33.13 -16.48
CA GLN A 382 0.09 32.33 -16.53
C GLN A 382 -0.29 31.01 -17.18
N GLN A 383 -0.17 30.98 -18.50
CA GLN A 383 -0.03 29.76 -19.27
C GLN A 383 1.07 28.94 -18.56
N MET A 384 0.69 27.76 -18.05
CA MET A 384 1.69 26.78 -17.67
C MET A 384 2.38 26.31 -18.94
N GLU A 385 3.47 26.96 -19.30
CA GLU A 385 4.46 26.37 -20.19
C GLU A 385 5.04 25.16 -19.46
N PHE A 386 4.69 23.99 -19.98
CA PHE A 386 5.42 22.77 -19.67
C PHE A 386 6.85 22.96 -20.23
N ILE A 387 7.76 23.37 -19.37
CA ILE A 387 9.19 23.35 -19.66
C ILE A 387 9.59 21.87 -19.69
N HIS A 388 9.53 21.27 -20.89
CA HIS A 388 10.34 20.11 -21.16
C HIS A 388 11.79 20.61 -21.09
N GLY A 389 12.46 20.29 -19.98
CA GLY A 389 13.88 20.54 -19.84
C GLY A 389 14.62 19.77 -20.93
N GLU A 390 15.06 20.46 -21.94
CA GLU A 390 16.09 19.97 -22.86
C GLU A 390 17.34 19.67 -22.01
N VAL A 391 17.74 18.40 -22.04
CA VAL A 391 19.02 17.97 -21.46
C VAL A 391 20.12 18.63 -22.29
N PRO A 392 21.00 19.47 -21.72
CA PRO A 392 22.08 20.05 -22.49
C PRO A 392 23.01 18.93 -22.95
N GLU A 393 23.20 18.82 -24.26
CA GLU A 393 24.24 18.00 -24.87
C GLU A 393 25.60 18.51 -24.41
N THR A 394 26.22 17.79 -23.47
CA THR A 394 27.62 18.00 -23.14
C THR A 394 28.49 17.39 -24.23
N GLU A 395 29.12 18.24 -25.02
CA GLU A 395 30.18 17.88 -25.94
C GLU A 395 31.22 16.99 -25.27
N LYS A 396 31.32 15.76 -25.70
CA LYS A 396 32.39 14.82 -25.34
C LYS A 396 33.67 15.20 -26.08
N LYS A 397 34.56 15.93 -25.44
CA LYS A 397 35.96 15.95 -25.85
C LYS A 397 36.63 14.65 -25.40
N PRO A 398 37.40 13.97 -26.26
CA PRO A 398 38.06 12.72 -25.91
C PRO A 398 39.30 13.02 -25.02
N ARG A 399 39.22 12.58 -23.75
CA ARG A 399 40.40 12.54 -22.89
C ARG A 399 41.21 11.29 -23.21
N LYS A 400 42.46 11.50 -23.66
CA LYS A 400 43.48 10.46 -23.81
C LYS A 400 43.76 9.82 -22.44
N ALA A 401 43.62 8.50 -22.38
CA ALA A 401 44.02 7.71 -21.23
C ALA A 401 45.55 7.71 -21.06
N GLN A 402 46.03 8.08 -19.86
CA GLN A 402 47.37 7.81 -19.44
C GLN A 402 47.41 6.50 -18.61
N PRO A 403 48.42 5.64 -18.77
CA PRO A 403 48.50 4.38 -18.05
C PRO A 403 48.94 4.60 -16.60
N VAL A 404 48.15 4.10 -15.66
CA VAL A 404 48.48 4.06 -14.24
C VAL A 404 49.39 2.87 -14.00
N ARG A 405 50.64 3.15 -13.56
CA ARG A 405 51.60 2.18 -13.06
C ARG A 405 51.14 1.62 -11.71
N SER A 406 50.94 0.32 -11.63
CA SER A 406 50.76 -0.43 -10.39
C SER A 406 52.09 -0.56 -9.64
N GLN A 407 52.09 -0.15 -8.37
CA GLN A 407 53.14 -0.52 -7.42
C GLN A 407 52.66 -1.70 -6.56
N PRO A 408 53.51 -2.68 -6.25
CA PRO A 408 53.18 -3.80 -5.41
C PRO A 408 53.33 -3.41 -3.92
N THR A 409 52.32 -3.65 -3.12
CA THR A 409 52.40 -3.62 -1.66
C THR A 409 52.73 -5.01 -1.13
N ALA A 410 53.83 -5.05 -0.39
CA ALA A 410 54.37 -6.22 0.32
C ALA A 410 53.43 -6.68 1.43
N GLY A 411 53.37 -8.00 1.63
CA GLY A 411 52.64 -8.66 2.70
C GLY A 411 53.28 -8.43 4.07
N ARG A 412 52.44 -8.61 5.09
CA ARG A 412 52.93 -8.84 6.46
C ARG A 412 52.04 -9.92 7.11
N ASN A 413 52.74 -10.98 7.51
CA ASN A 413 52.27 -12.13 8.27
C ASN A 413 51.88 -11.77 9.70
N ASP A 414 50.85 -12.46 10.20
CA ASP A 414 50.69 -13.27 11.44
C ASP A 414 51.00 -12.61 12.83
N PRO A 415 50.48 -13.23 13.91
CA PRO A 415 49.86 -14.55 14.11
C PRO A 415 48.35 -14.51 14.37
#